data_d2db89ab308d739766383a0a76bbc433
#
_entry.id   d2db89ab308d739766383a0a76bbc433
#
_cell.length_a   1.000
_cell.length_b   1.000
_cell.length_c   1.000
_cell.angle_alpha   90.00
_cell.angle_beta   90.00
_cell.angle_gamma   90.00
#
_symmetry.space_group_name_H-M   'P 1'
#
loop_
_entity.id
_entity.type
_entity.pdbx_description
1 polymer ?
#
loop_
_entity_poly.entity_id
_entity_poly.type
_entity_poly.pdbx_seq_one_letter_code
_entity_poly.pdbx_strand_id
1 'polypeptide(L)'
;KKWTSPVEVNVAKSEANTYRTVDLNNHLGQVSGNVQRVAWSVVDHLLKYHDHRVVKDQQNGEQVMIPALEGLKPVEARLTLTSPVKTKAISDELIGVFFEDINYAADGGIYAELVQNRGFEYDPSDTKGGRGWNHTTAWSLKNATDGDKLEIATIDPIHENNKHYAALTISKPGVALANEGFDGIVLKKGDKYDLSLWARQLEGKAGKLTVRLVDEKGNIVAEKNLS
;
A
#
# COMPACT_ATOMS: atom_id res chain seq x y z
N LYS A 1 -0.59 -0.85 -38.18
CA LYS A 1 0.85 -1.11 -38.45
C LYS A 1 1.12 -2.53 -37.99
N LYS A 2 1.52 -3.41 -38.94
CA LYS A 2 1.99 -4.76 -38.59
C LYS A 2 3.42 -4.67 -38.09
N TRP A 3 3.66 -5.17 -36.91
CA TRP A 3 5.01 -5.38 -36.38
C TRP A 3 5.65 -6.53 -37.16
N THR A 4 6.89 -6.35 -37.57
CA THR A 4 7.69 -7.45 -38.15
C THR A 4 8.20 -8.34 -37.04
N SER A 5 8.34 -9.63 -37.32
CA SER A 5 9.06 -10.53 -36.41
C SER A 5 10.46 -9.97 -36.12
N PRO A 6 11.00 -10.19 -34.91
CA PRO A 6 12.36 -9.79 -34.62
C PRO A 6 13.32 -10.40 -35.63
N VAL A 7 14.21 -9.56 -36.14
CA VAL A 7 15.24 -9.98 -37.11
C VAL A 7 16.54 -10.17 -36.34
N GLU A 8 17.23 -11.28 -36.58
CA GLU A 8 18.57 -11.52 -36.06
C GLU A 8 19.51 -10.39 -36.57
N VAL A 9 20.11 -9.66 -35.64
CA VAL A 9 21.06 -8.61 -36.00
C VAL A 9 22.46 -9.17 -35.96
N ASN A 10 23.01 -9.50 -37.10
CA ASN A 10 24.42 -9.87 -37.25
C ASN A 10 25.29 -8.62 -37.16
N VAL A 11 26.07 -8.50 -36.08
CA VAL A 11 27.02 -7.43 -35.91
C VAL A 11 28.38 -7.88 -36.45
N ALA A 12 28.88 -7.19 -37.48
CA ALA A 12 30.18 -7.51 -38.08
C ALA A 12 31.29 -7.46 -37.03
N LYS A 13 32.18 -8.45 -37.02
CA LYS A 13 33.40 -8.49 -36.20
C LYS A 13 34.28 -7.30 -36.62
N SER A 14 34.70 -6.49 -35.63
CA SER A 14 35.84 -5.63 -35.79
C SER A 14 37.06 -6.30 -35.12
N GLU A 15 38.24 -6.06 -35.63
CA GLU A 15 39.47 -6.70 -35.12
C GLU A 15 39.75 -6.42 -33.64
N ALA A 16 39.16 -5.34 -33.09
CA ALA A 16 39.33 -4.92 -31.70
C ALA A 16 38.25 -5.44 -30.73
N ASN A 17 37.13 -5.98 -31.22
CA ASN A 17 36.01 -6.37 -30.38
C ASN A 17 35.34 -7.64 -30.87
N THR A 18 35.15 -8.60 -29.98
CA THR A 18 34.38 -9.80 -30.26
C THR A 18 32.92 -9.53 -29.94
N TYR A 19 32.08 -9.53 -30.97
CA TYR A 19 30.63 -9.42 -30.79
C TYR A 19 30.02 -10.81 -30.83
N ARG A 20 28.99 -11.01 -30.01
CA ARG A 20 28.17 -12.23 -30.04
C ARG A 20 26.77 -11.85 -30.46
N THR A 21 26.12 -12.72 -31.20
CA THR A 21 24.71 -12.61 -31.50
C THR A 21 23.93 -13.18 -30.33
N VAL A 22 22.97 -12.45 -29.83
CA VAL A 22 22.04 -12.90 -28.79
C VAL A 22 20.68 -13.05 -29.43
N ASP A 23 20.09 -14.23 -29.36
CA ASP A 23 18.74 -14.47 -29.78
C ASP A 23 17.77 -13.99 -28.70
N LEU A 24 17.25 -12.81 -28.91
CA LEU A 24 16.32 -12.19 -27.96
C LEU A 24 14.98 -12.93 -27.87
N ASN A 25 14.59 -13.67 -28.91
CA ASN A 25 13.33 -14.43 -28.90
C ASN A 25 13.37 -15.58 -27.90
N ASN A 26 14.52 -16.23 -27.71
CA ASN A 26 14.66 -17.36 -26.81
C ASN A 26 14.77 -16.92 -25.33
N HIS A 27 15.15 -15.67 -25.07
CA HIS A 27 15.41 -15.21 -23.70
C HIS A 27 14.34 -14.26 -23.16
N LEU A 28 13.73 -13.46 -24.00
CA LEU A 28 12.86 -12.37 -23.56
C LEU A 28 11.46 -12.41 -24.20
N GLY A 29 11.18 -13.35 -25.09
CA GLY A 29 9.96 -13.36 -25.87
C GLY A 29 9.91 -12.20 -26.87
N GLN A 30 8.71 -11.82 -27.30
CA GLN A 30 8.55 -10.66 -28.20
C GLN A 30 8.68 -9.36 -27.43
N VAL A 31 9.83 -8.70 -27.54
CA VAL A 31 10.10 -7.40 -26.92
C VAL A 31 10.32 -6.35 -27.98
N SER A 32 9.62 -5.23 -27.88
CA SER A 32 9.94 -4.04 -28.66
C SER A 32 11.04 -3.25 -27.98
N GLY A 33 12.08 -2.89 -28.69
CA GLY A 33 13.19 -2.15 -28.12
C GLY A 33 14.10 -1.53 -29.17
N ASN A 34 15.09 -0.79 -28.72
CA ASN A 34 16.16 -0.26 -29.56
C ASN A 34 17.35 -1.19 -29.53
N VAL A 35 17.98 -1.36 -30.69
CA VAL A 35 19.22 -2.12 -30.83
C VAL A 35 20.39 -1.15 -30.77
N GLN A 36 21.28 -1.34 -29.83
CA GLN A 36 22.49 -0.55 -29.69
C GLN A 36 23.73 -1.46 -29.69
N ARG A 37 24.76 -1.03 -30.42
CA ARG A 37 26.05 -1.72 -30.42
C ARG A 37 26.78 -1.41 -29.11
N VAL A 38 27.10 -2.45 -28.35
CA VAL A 38 27.86 -2.35 -27.10
C VAL A 38 29.01 -3.33 -27.11
N ALA A 39 30.07 -3.05 -26.38
CA ALA A 39 31.20 -3.98 -26.22
C ALA A 39 30.72 -5.21 -25.42
N TRP A 40 31.25 -6.39 -25.80
CA TRP A 40 30.87 -7.63 -25.11
C TRP A 40 31.15 -7.59 -23.58
N SER A 41 32.21 -6.89 -23.19
CA SER A 41 32.52 -6.70 -21.75
C SER A 41 31.37 -6.06 -20.97
N VAL A 42 30.60 -5.16 -21.59
CA VAL A 42 29.42 -4.56 -20.95
C VAL A 42 28.29 -5.59 -20.82
N VAL A 43 28.07 -6.39 -21.85
CA VAL A 43 27.05 -7.45 -21.82
C VAL A 43 27.41 -8.51 -20.78
N ASP A 44 28.66 -8.95 -20.76
CA ASP A 44 29.17 -9.93 -19.80
C ASP A 44 29.04 -9.43 -18.35
N HIS A 45 29.34 -8.14 -18.13
CA HIS A 45 29.17 -7.53 -16.82
C HIS A 45 27.69 -7.50 -16.39
N LEU A 46 26.78 -7.13 -17.30
CA LEU A 46 25.32 -7.12 -17.03
C LEU A 46 24.78 -8.52 -16.74
N LEU A 47 25.22 -9.54 -17.50
CA LEU A 47 24.83 -10.93 -17.25
C LEU A 47 25.30 -11.41 -15.88
N LYS A 48 26.56 -11.17 -15.54
CA LYS A 48 27.10 -11.50 -14.20
C LYS A 48 26.38 -10.77 -13.08
N TYR A 49 26.01 -9.51 -13.28
CA TYR A 49 25.21 -8.77 -12.33
C TYR A 49 23.81 -9.35 -12.17
N HIS A 50 23.17 -9.74 -13.27
CA HIS A 50 21.85 -10.38 -13.26
C HIS A 50 21.91 -11.69 -12.50
N ASP A 51 22.85 -12.57 -12.83
CA ASP A 51 23.04 -13.86 -12.17
C ASP A 51 23.28 -13.68 -10.67
N HIS A 52 24.10 -12.71 -10.28
CA HIS A 52 24.34 -12.40 -8.87
C HIS A 52 23.05 -11.91 -8.16
N ARG A 53 22.21 -11.14 -8.84
CA ARG A 53 20.94 -10.68 -8.28
C ARG A 53 19.95 -11.83 -8.11
N VAL A 54 19.81 -12.67 -9.11
CA VAL A 54 18.94 -13.87 -9.04
C VAL A 54 19.36 -14.77 -7.88
N VAL A 55 20.66 -15.02 -7.75
CA VAL A 55 21.24 -15.78 -6.64
C VAL A 55 20.91 -15.15 -5.29
N LYS A 56 21.06 -13.84 -5.17
CA LYS A 56 20.76 -13.10 -3.94
C LYS A 56 19.28 -13.13 -3.59
N ASP A 57 18.41 -13.01 -4.60
CA ASP A 57 16.97 -13.05 -4.40
C ASP A 57 16.52 -14.46 -3.97
N GLN A 58 17.10 -15.49 -4.53
CA GLN A 58 16.88 -16.88 -4.10
C GLN A 58 17.38 -17.12 -2.67
N GLN A 59 18.57 -16.63 -2.32
CA GLN A 59 19.09 -16.74 -0.95
C GLN A 59 18.21 -16.05 0.09
N ASN A 60 17.67 -14.88 -0.25
CA ASN A 60 16.77 -14.14 0.64
C ASN A 60 15.42 -14.85 0.81
N GLY A 61 14.95 -15.58 -0.21
CA GLY A 61 13.66 -16.29 -0.18
C GLY A 61 13.72 -17.69 0.41
N GLU A 62 14.81 -18.43 0.17
CA GLU A 62 14.85 -19.87 0.43
C GLU A 62 15.94 -20.31 1.44
N GLN A 63 16.76 -19.40 1.94
CA GLN A 63 17.96 -19.72 2.76
C GLN A 63 18.91 -20.74 2.10
N VAL A 64 18.93 -20.80 0.78
CA VAL A 64 19.80 -21.73 0.05
C VAL A 64 21.20 -21.14 -0.04
N MET A 65 22.15 -21.78 0.62
CA MET A 65 23.57 -21.51 0.40
C MET A 65 23.95 -21.96 -1.01
N ILE A 66 24.42 -21.03 -1.83
CA ILE A 66 24.90 -21.36 -3.18
C ILE A 66 26.37 -21.75 -3.08
N PRO A 67 26.72 -23.00 -3.47
CA PRO A 67 28.08 -23.48 -3.37
C PRO A 67 29.13 -22.58 -4.06
N ALA A 68 28.73 -21.85 -5.10
CA ALA A 68 29.57 -20.88 -5.80
C ALA A 68 30.02 -19.69 -4.97
N LEU A 69 29.35 -19.43 -3.85
CA LEU A 69 29.69 -18.35 -2.91
C LEU A 69 30.44 -18.85 -1.69
N GLU A 70 30.52 -20.16 -1.51
CA GLU A 70 31.34 -20.78 -0.45
C GLU A 70 32.80 -20.48 -0.68
N GLY A 71 33.46 -19.95 0.32
CA GLY A 71 34.89 -19.66 0.26
C GLY A 71 35.28 -18.34 -0.37
N LEU A 72 34.32 -17.49 -0.75
CA LEU A 72 34.62 -16.13 -1.16
C LEU A 72 35.15 -15.31 0.04
N LYS A 73 36.40 -14.85 -0.10
CA LYS A 73 36.98 -13.94 0.91
C LYS A 73 36.37 -12.54 0.76
N PRO A 74 36.09 -11.85 1.86
CA PRO A 74 35.74 -10.44 1.80
C PRO A 74 36.78 -9.63 1.04
N VAL A 75 36.36 -8.84 0.08
CA VAL A 75 37.22 -7.91 -0.64
C VAL A 75 37.08 -6.54 0.00
N GLU A 76 38.19 -6.03 0.54
CA GLU A 76 38.23 -4.65 0.97
C GLU A 76 38.23 -3.74 -0.25
N ALA A 77 37.17 -2.97 -0.42
CA ALA A 77 37.10 -1.94 -1.44
C ALA A 77 37.14 -0.55 -0.77
N ARG A 78 38.04 0.32 -1.23
CA ARG A 78 38.12 1.68 -0.77
C ARG A 78 37.68 2.62 -1.91
N LEU A 79 36.56 3.31 -1.72
CA LEU A 79 36.13 4.35 -2.61
C LEU A 79 36.64 5.70 -2.07
N THR A 80 37.51 6.35 -2.82
CA THR A 80 37.97 7.70 -2.49
C THR A 80 37.27 8.69 -3.42
N LEU A 81 36.43 9.55 -2.86
CA LEU A 81 35.80 10.64 -3.58
C LEU A 81 36.70 11.89 -3.47
N THR A 82 37.26 12.30 -4.60
CA THR A 82 37.92 13.59 -4.70
C THR A 82 36.89 14.65 -5.07
N SER A 83 36.72 15.64 -4.21
CA SER A 83 35.80 16.74 -4.49
C SER A 83 36.22 17.46 -5.77
N PRO A 84 35.35 17.58 -6.76
CA PRO A 84 35.68 18.35 -7.97
C PRO A 84 35.84 19.83 -7.63
N VAL A 85 36.75 20.51 -8.33
CA VAL A 85 37.00 21.95 -8.15
C VAL A 85 35.74 22.81 -8.41
N LYS A 86 34.80 22.29 -9.17
CA LYS A 86 33.50 22.93 -9.43
C LYS A 86 32.38 21.94 -9.15
N THR A 87 31.54 22.25 -8.19
CA THR A 87 30.28 21.53 -7.94
C THR A 87 29.15 22.25 -8.65
N LYS A 88 28.18 21.46 -9.16
CA LYS A 88 26.89 22.01 -9.57
C LYS A 88 25.98 22.04 -8.36
N ALA A 89 25.25 23.13 -8.20
CA ALA A 89 24.15 23.16 -7.25
C ALA A 89 23.12 22.09 -7.65
N ILE A 90 22.74 21.26 -6.69
CA ILE A 90 21.66 20.30 -6.85
C ILE A 90 20.39 21.01 -6.41
N SER A 91 19.36 20.98 -7.25
CA SER A 91 18.05 21.53 -6.89
C SER A 91 17.48 20.77 -5.69
N ASP A 92 16.90 21.49 -4.74
CA ASP A 92 16.20 20.91 -3.61
C ASP A 92 14.97 20.06 -4.04
N GLU A 93 14.49 20.29 -5.27
CA GLU A 93 13.38 19.57 -5.88
C GLU A 93 13.83 18.29 -6.63
N LEU A 94 15.13 17.99 -6.69
CA LEU A 94 15.64 16.82 -7.42
C LEU A 94 15.30 15.51 -6.71
N ILE A 95 15.15 15.54 -5.40
CA ILE A 95 14.84 14.38 -4.57
C ILE A 95 13.45 14.58 -4.01
N GLY A 96 12.56 13.71 -4.36
CA GLY A 96 11.18 13.68 -3.85
C GLY A 96 10.85 12.35 -3.20
N VAL A 97 9.66 12.27 -2.65
CA VAL A 97 9.09 11.04 -2.11
C VAL A 97 8.05 10.54 -3.08
N PHE A 98 8.16 9.30 -3.50
CA PHE A 98 7.05 8.61 -4.15
C PHE A 98 6.07 8.15 -3.06
N PHE A 99 4.81 8.53 -3.22
CA PHE A 99 3.74 8.13 -2.32
C PHE A 99 2.65 7.42 -3.11
N GLU A 100 2.20 6.31 -2.59
CA GLU A 100 1.08 5.53 -3.11
C GLU A 100 0.20 5.09 -1.94
N ASP A 101 -1.12 5.23 -2.09
CA ASP A 101 -2.06 4.81 -1.05
C ASP A 101 -2.34 3.31 -1.14
N ILE A 102 -1.38 2.52 -0.65
CA ILE A 102 -1.50 1.08 -0.48
C ILE A 102 -1.36 0.72 1.01
N ASN A 103 -1.98 -0.38 1.43
CA ASN A 103 -1.94 -0.87 2.81
C ASN A 103 -2.31 0.21 3.85
N TYR A 104 -3.30 1.06 3.54
CA TYR A 104 -3.74 2.18 4.37
C TYR A 104 -2.64 3.23 4.61
N ALA A 105 -1.79 3.48 3.61
CA ALA A 105 -0.68 4.41 3.76
C ALA A 105 -1.13 5.87 3.91
N ALA A 106 -2.25 6.26 3.32
CA ALA A 106 -2.84 7.58 3.47
C ALA A 106 -3.82 7.63 4.65
N ASP A 107 -5.02 7.08 4.48
CA ASP A 107 -6.03 7.03 5.53
C ASP A 107 -5.74 5.86 6.48
N GLY A 108 -5.54 6.13 7.75
CA GLY A 108 -5.02 5.15 8.72
C GLY A 108 -3.49 5.11 8.82
N GLY A 109 -2.77 5.81 7.92
CA GLY A 109 -1.31 5.92 7.89
C GLY A 109 -0.84 7.35 8.14
N ILE A 110 -0.48 8.10 7.08
CA ILE A 110 -0.03 9.51 7.19
C ILE A 110 -1.12 10.37 7.83
N TYR A 111 -2.37 10.17 7.45
CA TYR A 111 -3.52 10.70 8.15
C TYR A 111 -3.89 9.71 9.28
N ALA A 112 -3.44 10.01 10.47
CA ALA A 112 -3.51 9.13 11.65
C ALA A 112 -4.93 9.03 12.25
N GLU A 113 -5.94 8.84 11.42
CA GLU A 113 -7.32 8.53 11.82
C GLU A 113 -7.41 7.05 12.20
N LEU A 114 -8.07 6.75 13.29
CA LEU A 114 -8.22 5.38 13.78
C LEU A 114 -9.56 4.76 13.37
N VAL A 115 -10.54 5.58 12.98
CA VAL A 115 -11.87 5.14 12.54
C VAL A 115 -11.89 5.01 11.04
N GLN A 116 -11.88 3.79 10.53
CA GLN A 116 -11.97 3.55 9.09
C GLN A 116 -13.35 3.92 8.56
N ASN A 117 -13.40 4.47 7.33
CA ASN A 117 -14.66 4.87 6.67
C ASN A 117 -15.54 5.77 7.56
N ARG A 118 -14.93 6.74 8.23
CA ARG A 118 -15.56 7.65 9.20
C ARG A 118 -16.72 8.46 8.65
N GLY A 119 -16.70 8.73 7.35
CA GLY A 119 -17.73 9.51 6.63
C GLY A 119 -18.74 8.64 5.89
N PHE A 120 -18.64 7.32 5.93
CA PHE A 120 -19.47 6.38 5.15
C PHE A 120 -19.40 6.62 3.62
N GLU A 121 -18.26 7.15 3.15
CA GLU A 121 -18.08 7.55 1.75
C GLU A 121 -17.37 6.46 0.89
N TYR A 122 -17.07 5.28 1.46
CA TYR A 122 -16.51 4.19 0.66
C TYR A 122 -17.54 3.74 -0.38
N ASP A 123 -17.15 3.80 -1.66
CA ASP A 123 -18.05 3.51 -2.77
C ASP A 123 -17.87 2.06 -3.25
N PRO A 124 -18.97 1.34 -3.53
CA PRO A 124 -18.90 0.00 -4.11
C PRO A 124 -18.17 -0.08 -5.46
N SER A 125 -18.03 1.04 -6.17
CA SER A 125 -17.28 1.10 -7.43
C SER A 125 -15.76 1.08 -7.22
N ASP A 126 -15.26 1.34 -6.01
CA ASP A 126 -13.84 1.28 -5.64
C ASP A 126 -13.30 -0.15 -5.46
N THR A 127 -13.95 -1.12 -6.10
CA THR A 127 -13.61 -2.55 -5.99
C THR A 127 -12.35 -2.96 -6.76
N LYS A 128 -11.66 -2.05 -7.44
CA LYS A 128 -10.49 -2.35 -8.28
C LYS A 128 -9.32 -3.02 -7.54
N GLY A 129 -9.34 -3.04 -6.21
CA GLY A 129 -8.37 -3.73 -5.37
C GLY A 129 -8.81 -5.10 -4.81
N GLY A 130 -9.94 -5.65 -5.26
CA GLY A 130 -10.45 -6.94 -4.75
C GLY A 130 -11.08 -6.88 -3.36
N ARG A 131 -11.10 -5.73 -2.70
CA ARG A 131 -11.81 -5.50 -1.44
C ARG A 131 -13.22 -5.03 -1.81
N GLY A 132 -14.24 -5.78 -1.48
CA GLY A 132 -15.64 -5.41 -1.71
C GLY A 132 -16.09 -4.27 -0.79
N TRP A 133 -15.49 -3.09 -0.92
CA TRP A 133 -15.83 -1.93 -0.11
C TRP A 133 -17.23 -1.41 -0.42
N ASN A 134 -17.89 -0.92 0.61
CA ASN A 134 -19.18 -0.27 0.52
C ASN A 134 -19.31 0.76 1.65
N HIS A 135 -20.38 1.51 1.65
CA HIS A 135 -20.62 2.57 2.64
C HIS A 135 -20.60 2.09 4.10
N THR A 136 -20.83 0.83 4.38
CA THR A 136 -20.79 0.26 5.74
C THR A 136 -19.50 -0.51 6.04
N THR A 137 -18.52 -0.50 5.12
CA THR A 137 -17.21 -1.15 5.37
C THR A 137 -16.62 -0.66 6.69
N ALA A 138 -16.09 -1.57 7.48
CA ALA A 138 -15.60 -1.39 8.85
C ALA A 138 -16.66 -1.06 9.91
N TRP A 139 -17.94 -0.94 9.55
CA TRP A 139 -19.03 -0.65 10.46
C TRP A 139 -20.00 -1.81 10.59
N SER A 140 -20.45 -2.09 11.81
CA SER A 140 -21.41 -3.14 12.09
C SER A 140 -22.28 -2.81 13.29
N LEU A 141 -23.53 -3.31 13.31
CA LEU A 141 -24.35 -3.31 14.51
C LEU A 141 -23.99 -4.50 15.39
N LYS A 142 -23.80 -4.25 16.67
CA LYS A 142 -23.63 -5.27 17.70
C LYS A 142 -24.85 -5.28 18.61
N ASN A 143 -25.21 -6.46 19.13
CA ASN A 143 -26.37 -6.70 19.99
C ASN A 143 -27.72 -6.27 19.35
N ALA A 144 -27.79 -6.21 18.03
CA ALA A 144 -29.00 -5.88 17.30
C ALA A 144 -30.04 -7.01 17.38
N THR A 145 -31.31 -6.64 17.26
CA THR A 145 -32.46 -7.54 17.12
C THR A 145 -33.20 -7.22 15.82
N ASP A 146 -34.22 -8.01 15.46
CA ASP A 146 -34.92 -7.86 14.18
C ASP A 146 -35.52 -6.47 13.90
N GLY A 147 -35.76 -5.67 14.94
CA GLY A 147 -36.22 -4.29 14.79
C GLY A 147 -35.11 -3.23 14.63
N ASP A 148 -33.86 -3.63 14.82
CA ASP A 148 -32.72 -2.69 14.78
C ASP A 148 -32.11 -2.67 13.38
N LYS A 149 -31.77 -1.47 12.87
CA LYS A 149 -31.24 -1.32 11.52
C LYS A 149 -30.13 -0.28 11.46
N LEU A 150 -29.17 -0.54 10.58
CA LEU A 150 -28.18 0.40 10.10
C LEU A 150 -28.45 0.63 8.62
N GLU A 151 -28.79 1.86 8.27
CA GLU A 151 -29.02 2.27 6.89
C GLU A 151 -28.10 3.47 6.58
N ILE A 152 -27.65 3.56 5.34
CA ILE A 152 -26.90 4.72 4.89
C ILE A 152 -27.86 5.69 4.22
N ALA A 153 -27.93 6.89 4.76
CA ALA A 153 -28.81 7.96 4.28
C ALA A 153 -28.02 9.13 3.70
N THR A 154 -28.68 9.86 2.80
CA THR A 154 -28.09 11.00 2.08
C THR A 154 -28.95 12.27 2.14
N ILE A 155 -30.09 12.19 2.81
CA ILE A 155 -31.05 13.31 2.92
C ILE A 155 -30.56 14.23 4.02
N ASP A 156 -30.36 15.49 3.69
CA ASP A 156 -29.92 16.53 4.62
C ASP A 156 -28.60 16.14 5.34
N PRO A 157 -27.50 15.92 4.57
CA PRO A 157 -26.22 15.51 5.11
C PRO A 157 -25.58 16.63 5.94
N ILE A 158 -24.54 16.29 6.71
CA ILE A 158 -23.79 17.25 7.51
C ILE A 158 -23.06 18.29 6.64
N HIS A 159 -22.60 17.88 5.45
CA HIS A 159 -21.90 18.74 4.50
C HIS A 159 -22.06 18.22 3.06
N GLU A 160 -22.02 19.12 2.08
CA GLU A 160 -22.14 18.77 0.65
C GLU A 160 -21.04 17.80 0.16
N ASN A 161 -19.87 17.82 0.77
CA ASN A 161 -18.75 16.94 0.47
C ASN A 161 -18.71 15.66 1.34
N ASN A 162 -19.60 15.53 2.31
CA ASN A 162 -19.82 14.32 3.08
C ASN A 162 -21.31 13.97 3.04
N LYS A 163 -21.70 13.29 1.99
CA LYS A 163 -23.11 13.09 1.62
C LYS A 163 -23.77 11.95 2.38
N HIS A 164 -22.97 11.03 2.90
CA HIS A 164 -23.48 9.83 3.54
C HIS A 164 -23.41 9.93 5.06
N TYR A 165 -24.37 9.32 5.74
CA TYR A 165 -24.33 9.15 7.19
C TYR A 165 -25.07 7.87 7.59
N ALA A 166 -24.70 7.32 8.73
CA ALA A 166 -25.39 6.18 9.30
C ALA A 166 -26.69 6.60 9.99
N ALA A 167 -27.82 6.11 9.49
CA ALA A 167 -29.10 6.21 10.15
C ALA A 167 -29.35 4.92 10.95
N LEU A 168 -29.53 5.05 12.26
CA LEU A 168 -29.74 3.92 13.16
C LEU A 168 -31.17 3.91 13.64
N THR A 169 -31.87 2.79 13.41
CA THR A 169 -33.14 2.48 14.09
C THR A 169 -32.82 1.53 15.24
N ILE A 170 -33.08 1.97 16.47
CA ILE A 170 -32.74 1.22 17.69
C ILE A 170 -34.00 0.98 18.50
N SER A 171 -34.34 -0.26 18.73
CA SER A 171 -35.55 -0.69 19.45
C SER A 171 -35.35 -0.75 20.97
N LYS A 172 -34.09 -0.95 21.43
CA LYS A 172 -33.77 -1.12 22.84
C LYS A 172 -32.38 -0.59 23.20
N PRO A 173 -32.13 -0.26 24.47
CA PRO A 173 -30.79 0.09 24.93
C PRO A 173 -29.79 -1.07 24.75
N GLY A 174 -28.52 -0.75 24.53
CA GLY A 174 -27.41 -1.72 24.46
C GLY A 174 -27.02 -2.14 23.05
N VAL A 175 -27.78 -1.76 22.03
CA VAL A 175 -27.33 -1.87 20.63
C VAL A 175 -26.21 -0.89 20.39
N ALA A 176 -25.16 -1.33 19.72
CA ALA A 176 -24.00 -0.49 19.45
C ALA A 176 -23.63 -0.49 17.96
N LEU A 177 -23.24 0.68 17.45
CA LEU A 177 -22.54 0.83 16.18
C LEU A 177 -21.04 0.67 16.45
N ALA A 178 -20.43 -0.37 15.91
CA ALA A 178 -19.01 -0.67 16.10
C ALA A 178 -18.21 -0.39 14.83
N ASN A 179 -17.02 0.17 15.01
CA ASN A 179 -16.01 0.33 13.96
C ASN A 179 -14.80 -0.55 14.27
N GLU A 180 -14.29 -1.23 13.28
CA GLU A 180 -13.17 -2.17 13.41
C GLU A 180 -11.81 -1.51 13.14
N GLY A 181 -11.79 -0.23 12.76
CA GLY A 181 -10.57 0.47 12.38
C GLY A 181 -9.92 -0.09 11.12
N PHE A 182 -8.64 0.11 10.97
CA PHE A 182 -7.82 -0.38 9.87
C PHE A 182 -7.17 -1.72 10.26
N ASP A 183 -7.91 -2.81 10.09
CA ASP A 183 -7.54 -4.17 10.57
C ASP A 183 -7.31 -4.20 12.10
N GLY A 184 -8.05 -3.39 12.84
CA GLY A 184 -7.97 -3.17 14.27
C GLY A 184 -7.55 -1.74 14.62
N ILE A 185 -7.79 -1.36 15.88
CA ILE A 185 -7.36 -0.07 16.43
C ILE A 185 -6.24 -0.34 17.44
N VAL A 186 -5.01 0.07 17.08
CA VAL A 186 -3.85 -0.10 17.97
C VAL A 186 -3.86 0.98 19.05
N LEU A 187 -4.09 0.56 20.29
CA LEU A 187 -4.09 1.44 21.46
C LEU A 187 -2.88 1.18 22.35
N LYS A 188 -2.29 2.25 22.89
CA LYS A 188 -1.18 2.16 23.84
C LYS A 188 -1.66 2.60 25.22
N LYS A 189 -1.30 1.83 26.23
CA LYS A 189 -1.63 2.16 27.62
C LYS A 189 -0.98 3.49 28.03
N GLY A 190 -1.82 4.43 28.49
CA GLY A 190 -1.37 5.74 28.94
C GLY A 190 -1.42 6.83 27.89
N ASP A 191 -1.62 6.50 26.63
CA ASP A 191 -1.83 7.49 25.58
C ASP A 191 -3.24 8.11 25.69
N LYS A 192 -3.37 9.32 25.20
CA LYS A 192 -4.66 10.02 25.11
C LYS A 192 -5.22 9.87 23.71
N TYR A 193 -6.50 9.60 23.64
CA TYR A 193 -7.24 9.48 22.40
C TYR A 193 -8.43 10.44 22.44
N ASP A 194 -8.60 11.22 21.39
CA ASP A 194 -9.71 12.13 21.23
C ASP A 194 -10.70 11.54 20.23
N LEU A 195 -11.98 11.52 20.57
CA LEU A 195 -13.05 11.13 19.70
C LEU A 195 -14.03 12.29 19.54
N SER A 196 -14.36 12.62 18.30
CA SER A 196 -15.46 13.50 17.96
C SER A 196 -16.43 12.80 17.03
N LEU A 197 -17.71 13.09 17.19
CA LEU A 197 -18.75 12.62 16.29
C LEU A 197 -19.86 13.67 16.17
N TRP A 198 -20.56 13.61 15.05
CA TRP A 198 -21.73 14.41 14.80
C TRP A 198 -22.95 13.49 14.79
N ALA A 199 -23.93 13.81 15.61
CA ALA A 199 -25.15 13.03 15.70
C ALA A 199 -26.36 13.94 15.78
N ARG A 200 -27.47 13.53 15.18
CA ARG A 200 -28.77 14.18 15.34
C ARG A 200 -29.84 13.11 15.58
N GLN A 201 -30.86 13.48 16.27
CA GLN A 201 -32.04 12.65 16.41
C GLN A 201 -32.95 12.87 15.20
N LEU A 202 -33.37 11.79 14.55
CA LEU A 202 -34.32 11.85 13.44
C LEU A 202 -35.74 11.70 13.96
N GLU A 203 -35.99 10.71 14.80
CA GLU A 203 -37.33 10.41 15.37
C GLU A 203 -37.19 9.87 16.81
N GLY A 204 -38.33 9.79 17.52
CA GLY A 204 -38.39 9.15 18.84
C GLY A 204 -37.76 9.97 19.97
N LYS A 205 -37.11 9.32 20.91
CA LYS A 205 -36.38 9.94 22.03
C LYS A 205 -34.91 9.46 22.02
N ALA A 206 -34.01 10.42 22.02
CA ALA A 206 -32.60 10.10 22.16
C ALA A 206 -32.31 9.49 23.55
N GLY A 207 -31.55 8.41 23.56
CA GLY A 207 -30.97 7.83 24.76
C GLY A 207 -29.62 8.48 25.11
N LYS A 208 -29.01 8.00 26.18
CA LYS A 208 -27.60 8.33 26.47
C LYS A 208 -26.68 7.60 25.50
N LEU A 209 -25.74 8.32 24.94
CA LEU A 209 -24.72 7.76 24.07
C LEU A 209 -23.47 7.45 24.92
N THR A 210 -23.00 6.21 24.82
CA THR A 210 -21.80 5.74 25.51
C THR A 210 -20.80 5.25 24.48
N VAL A 211 -19.57 5.74 24.53
CA VAL A 211 -18.46 5.27 23.71
C VAL A 211 -17.66 4.24 24.49
N ARG A 212 -17.30 3.14 23.82
CA ARG A 212 -16.52 2.06 24.39
C ARG A 212 -15.38 1.68 23.49
N LEU A 213 -14.23 1.44 24.07
CA LEU A 213 -13.15 0.70 23.44
C LEU A 213 -13.23 -0.73 23.94
N VAL A 214 -13.24 -1.69 23.03
CA VAL A 214 -13.36 -3.11 23.33
C VAL A 214 -12.18 -3.88 22.72
N ASP A 215 -11.71 -4.89 23.40
CA ASP A 215 -10.69 -5.79 22.85
C ASP A 215 -11.31 -6.83 21.90
N GLU A 216 -10.47 -7.65 21.28
CA GLU A 216 -10.89 -8.73 20.37
C GLU A 216 -11.83 -9.77 21.00
N LYS A 217 -11.83 -9.87 22.33
CA LYS A 217 -12.70 -10.78 23.11
C LYS A 217 -14.01 -10.12 23.54
N GLY A 218 -14.19 -8.83 23.19
CA GLY A 218 -15.36 -8.05 23.59
C GLY A 218 -15.28 -7.45 25.01
N ASN A 219 -14.14 -7.51 25.69
CA ASN A 219 -13.98 -6.86 26.98
C ASN A 219 -13.86 -5.36 26.81
N ILE A 220 -14.52 -4.61 27.71
CA ILE A 220 -14.44 -3.15 27.71
C ILE A 220 -13.10 -2.73 28.33
N VAL A 221 -12.24 -2.09 27.55
CA VAL A 221 -10.95 -1.56 27.99
C VAL A 221 -11.03 -0.09 28.37
N ALA A 222 -11.99 0.65 27.82
CA ALA A 222 -12.32 2.01 28.22
C ALA A 222 -13.77 2.34 27.87
N GLU A 223 -14.37 3.23 28.65
CA GLU A 223 -15.76 3.68 28.45
C GLU A 223 -15.89 5.17 28.81
N LYS A 224 -16.70 5.88 28.06
CA LYS A 224 -17.09 7.26 28.35
C LYS A 224 -18.50 7.56 27.89
N ASN A 225 -19.28 8.18 28.75
CA ASN A 225 -20.58 8.73 28.40
C ASN A 225 -20.40 10.08 27.70
N LEU A 226 -21.08 10.28 26.59
CA LEU A 226 -21.17 11.57 25.92
C LEU A 226 -22.38 12.32 26.48
N SER A 227 -22.16 13.57 26.82
CA SER A 227 -23.18 14.49 27.33
C SER A 227 -23.67 15.44 26.25
#